data_026434b601011645cbca252728a798c1
#
_entry.id   026434b601011645cbca252728a798c1
#
_cell.length_a   1.000
_cell.length_b   1.000
_cell.length_c   1.000
_cell.angle_alpha   90.00
_cell.angle_beta   90.00
_cell.angle_gamma   90.00
#
_symmetry.space_group_name_H-M   'P 1'
#
loop_
_entity.id
_entity.type
_entity.pdbx_description
1 polymer ?
#
loop_
_entity_poly.entity_id
_entity_poly.type
_entity_poly.pdbx_seq_one_letter_code
_entity_poly.pdbx_strand_id
1 'polypeptide(L)'
;MSGDLKMKQLFLGFVCAVLLQGCGSDKHDEALGTLERDRVTFSATSNEIIRALPIKEGSEVKVGDVLVQLDTKNQNAILAHAIANAAKAQAYLLRLTNGERPEDIASAKAKVDQAKAQLIDTEKNYRRMVELVKKKLTSQSNKDTALASRDSARATLNSANEEFSKLTAGARPEDIDQAKAELDAMDAEVVLQQQKLDELTIVATRDGILDNLPYNLGERVPVNGFVAVIQANRIPYARVYVPASYRVGFIPGKTFSVTVDGVSSPFKGTVRWVSSEPSFTPYYALTEEDRSHLMYLAEVDLPESAASLPSGVPAQVLLEKDNEND
;
A
#
# COMPACT_ATOMS: atom_id res chain seq x y z
N MET A 1 44.10 -87.46 9.37
CA MET A 1 42.84 -86.71 9.19
C MET A 1 42.75 -85.42 10.01
N SER A 2 43.87 -84.75 10.32
CA SER A 2 43.87 -83.51 11.18
C SER A 2 44.37 -82.25 10.42
N GLY A 3 44.86 -82.39 9.19
CA GLY A 3 45.37 -81.20 8.44
C GLY A 3 44.35 -80.44 7.62
N ASP A 4 43.33 -81.11 7.11
CA ASP A 4 42.31 -80.47 6.25
C ASP A 4 41.35 -79.55 6.95
N LEU A 5 41.11 -79.74 8.27
CA LEU A 5 40.17 -78.92 9.02
C LEU A 5 40.77 -77.56 9.37
N LYS A 6 42.05 -77.47 9.62
CA LYS A 6 42.80 -76.24 9.91
C LYS A 6 42.93 -75.35 8.67
N MET A 7 43.13 -75.99 7.52
CA MET A 7 43.25 -75.25 6.25
C MET A 7 41.91 -74.69 5.79
N LYS A 8 40.79 -75.37 6.00
CA LYS A 8 39.44 -74.87 5.76
C LYS A 8 39.06 -73.71 6.68
N GLN A 9 39.44 -73.75 7.99
CA GLN A 9 39.21 -72.67 8.91
C GLN A 9 40.05 -71.44 8.60
N LEU A 10 41.28 -71.57 8.13
CA LEU A 10 42.16 -70.48 7.68
C LEU A 10 41.63 -69.82 6.42
N PHE A 11 41.07 -70.58 5.49
CA PHE A 11 40.49 -70.11 4.21
C PHE A 11 39.17 -69.40 4.46
N LEU A 12 38.36 -69.90 5.42
CA LEU A 12 37.08 -69.24 5.78
C LEU A 12 37.32 -67.92 6.54
N GLY A 13 38.38 -67.81 7.37
CA GLY A 13 38.80 -66.59 8.07
C GLY A 13 39.32 -65.51 7.09
N PHE A 14 40.04 -65.94 6.03
CA PHE A 14 40.55 -65.01 5.02
C PHE A 14 39.45 -64.45 4.11
N VAL A 15 38.45 -65.29 3.74
CA VAL A 15 37.29 -64.84 2.96
C VAL A 15 36.39 -63.91 3.76
N CYS A 16 36.22 -64.14 5.07
CA CYS A 16 35.50 -63.16 5.95
C CYS A 16 36.26 -61.85 6.10
N ALA A 17 37.59 -61.84 6.14
CA ALA A 17 38.40 -60.61 6.26
C ALA A 17 38.38 -59.75 5.02
N VAL A 18 38.25 -60.35 3.79
CA VAL A 18 38.15 -59.64 2.51
C VAL A 18 36.77 -59.04 2.30
N LEU A 19 35.69 -59.59 2.91
CA LEU A 19 34.34 -59.09 2.79
C LEU A 19 34.05 -57.85 3.73
N LEU A 20 34.97 -57.55 4.65
CA LEU A 20 34.87 -56.41 5.57
C LEU A 20 35.53 -55.14 5.06
N GLN A 21 36.18 -55.11 3.90
CA GLN A 21 36.83 -53.92 3.31
C GLN A 21 35.92 -53.15 2.32
N GLY A 22 34.64 -53.45 2.21
CA GLY A 22 33.74 -52.92 1.19
C GLY A 22 32.71 -51.90 1.67
N CYS A 23 33.00 -50.99 2.64
CA CYS A 23 32.16 -49.85 2.94
C CYS A 23 33.00 -48.69 3.48
N GLY A 24 33.92 -48.21 2.65
CA GLY A 24 34.41 -46.86 2.75
C GLY A 24 33.49 -45.99 1.89
N SER A 25 32.36 -45.58 2.39
CA SER A 25 31.64 -44.45 1.83
C SER A 25 32.54 -43.23 2.05
N ASP A 26 33.10 -42.69 0.94
CA ASP A 26 33.69 -41.34 0.98
C ASP A 26 32.58 -40.42 1.50
N LYS A 27 32.62 -40.11 2.79
CA LYS A 27 31.78 -39.05 3.38
C LYS A 27 32.31 -37.74 2.82
N HIS A 28 31.80 -37.33 1.65
CA HIS A 28 31.92 -35.97 1.24
C HIS A 28 31.06 -35.17 2.24
N ASP A 29 31.72 -34.26 2.92
CA ASP A 29 30.99 -33.31 3.78
C ASP A 29 30.14 -32.42 2.84
N GLU A 30 28.85 -32.50 2.95
CA GLU A 30 27.88 -31.82 2.07
C GLU A 30 26.97 -30.90 2.90
N ALA A 31 26.69 -29.73 2.35
CA ALA A 31 25.63 -28.88 2.91
C ALA A 31 24.32 -29.18 2.18
N LEU A 32 23.39 -29.79 2.88
CA LEU A 32 22.10 -30.21 2.33
C LEU A 32 21.09 -29.08 2.33
N GLY A 33 20.22 -29.05 1.33
CA GLY A 33 19.14 -28.07 1.23
C GLY A 33 18.21 -28.32 0.06
N THR A 34 17.57 -27.27 -0.41
CA THR A 34 16.63 -27.31 -1.54
C THR A 34 16.81 -26.12 -2.46
N LEU A 35 16.39 -26.28 -3.69
CA LEU A 35 16.27 -25.15 -4.61
C LEU A 35 15.09 -24.28 -4.21
N GLU A 36 15.31 -22.97 -4.13
CA GLU A 36 14.29 -21.98 -3.86
C GLU A 36 14.30 -20.86 -4.90
N ARG A 37 13.20 -20.12 -4.98
CA ARG A 37 13.07 -18.89 -5.75
C ARG A 37 12.49 -17.81 -4.86
N ASP A 38 12.81 -16.54 -5.18
CA ASP A 38 12.19 -15.40 -4.49
C ASP A 38 10.67 -15.47 -4.64
N ARG A 39 9.95 -15.34 -3.55
CA ARG A 39 8.49 -15.33 -3.51
C ARG A 39 7.97 -13.97 -3.13
N VAL A 40 6.92 -13.52 -3.81
CA VAL A 40 6.14 -12.34 -3.43
C VAL A 40 4.76 -12.79 -3.04
N THR A 41 4.38 -12.45 -1.82
CA THR A 41 3.07 -12.74 -1.28
C THR A 41 2.19 -11.49 -1.37
N PHE A 42 0.96 -11.67 -1.83
CA PHE A 42 -0.06 -10.63 -1.91
C PHE A 42 -1.10 -10.87 -0.83
N SER A 43 -1.43 -9.84 -0.07
CA SER A 43 -2.43 -9.90 0.99
C SER A 43 -3.62 -9.01 0.68
N ALA A 44 -4.80 -9.40 1.15
CA ALA A 44 -6.02 -8.60 1.06
C ALA A 44 -5.97 -7.43 2.06
N THR A 45 -6.36 -6.24 1.61
CA THR A 45 -6.48 -5.03 2.45
C THR A 45 -7.84 -4.93 3.14
N SER A 46 -8.83 -5.69 2.66
CA SER A 46 -10.21 -5.65 3.14
C SER A 46 -10.81 -7.05 3.28
N ASN A 47 -11.79 -7.17 4.21
CA ASN A 47 -12.53 -8.42 4.43
C ASN A 47 -13.68 -8.53 3.43
N GLU A 48 -13.39 -9.07 2.22
CA GLU A 48 -14.36 -9.16 1.12
C GLU A 48 -14.35 -10.56 0.47
N ILE A 49 -15.36 -10.84 -0.35
CA ILE A 49 -15.51 -12.12 -1.06
C ILE A 49 -14.72 -12.06 -2.37
N ILE A 50 -14.04 -13.16 -2.72
CA ILE A 50 -13.38 -13.32 -4.01
C ILE A 50 -14.46 -13.47 -5.11
N ARG A 51 -14.40 -12.56 -6.08
CA ARG A 51 -15.32 -12.54 -7.23
C ARG A 51 -14.73 -13.10 -8.51
N ALA A 52 -13.40 -13.01 -8.66
CA ALA A 52 -12.71 -13.61 -9.79
C ALA A 52 -11.28 -14.02 -9.43
N LEU A 53 -10.84 -15.10 -10.05
CA LEU A 53 -9.47 -15.61 -10.11
C LEU A 53 -9.13 -15.81 -11.59
N PRO A 54 -8.72 -14.73 -12.31
CA PRO A 54 -8.58 -14.79 -13.77
C PRO A 54 -7.47 -15.71 -14.24
N ILE A 55 -6.43 -15.87 -13.42
CA ILE A 55 -5.22 -16.64 -13.75
C ILE A 55 -5.17 -17.88 -12.87
N LYS A 56 -4.79 -19.01 -13.45
CA LYS A 56 -4.66 -20.29 -12.74
C LYS A 56 -3.28 -20.43 -12.15
N GLU A 57 -3.17 -21.21 -11.06
CA GLU A 57 -1.89 -21.64 -10.51
C GLU A 57 -1.02 -22.31 -11.56
N GLY A 58 0.28 -22.08 -11.50
CA GLY A 58 1.26 -22.57 -12.48
C GLY A 58 1.37 -21.74 -13.76
N SER A 59 0.54 -20.70 -13.96
CA SER A 59 0.61 -19.84 -15.14
C SER A 59 1.66 -18.73 -14.97
N GLU A 60 2.27 -18.33 -16.08
CA GLU A 60 3.10 -17.12 -16.12
C GLU A 60 2.25 -15.87 -15.95
N VAL A 61 2.76 -14.91 -15.20
CA VAL A 61 2.15 -13.61 -14.93
C VAL A 61 3.15 -12.49 -15.19
N LYS A 62 2.64 -11.35 -15.65
CA LYS A 62 3.38 -10.11 -15.87
C LYS A 62 2.92 -9.02 -14.92
N VAL A 63 3.77 -8.03 -14.72
CA VAL A 63 3.41 -6.83 -13.95
C VAL A 63 2.12 -6.23 -14.49
N GLY A 64 1.15 -6.00 -13.59
CA GLY A 64 -0.16 -5.46 -13.91
C GLY A 64 -1.27 -6.48 -14.17
N ASP A 65 -0.94 -7.76 -14.32
CA ASP A 65 -1.93 -8.82 -14.47
C ASP A 65 -2.77 -8.96 -13.21
N VAL A 66 -4.08 -9.08 -13.38
CA VAL A 66 -5.04 -9.25 -12.26
C VAL A 66 -4.96 -10.68 -11.72
N LEU A 67 -4.56 -10.83 -10.47
CA LEU A 67 -4.46 -12.12 -9.78
C LEU A 67 -5.76 -12.49 -9.08
N VAL A 68 -6.30 -11.54 -8.31
CA VAL A 68 -7.51 -11.73 -7.50
C VAL A 68 -8.37 -10.49 -7.59
N GLN A 69 -9.67 -10.65 -7.78
CA GLN A 69 -10.64 -9.57 -7.69
C GLN A 69 -11.61 -9.82 -6.55
N LEU A 70 -11.64 -8.90 -5.59
CA LEU A 70 -12.55 -8.91 -4.46
C LEU A 70 -13.88 -8.21 -4.80
N ASP A 71 -14.90 -8.38 -3.94
CA ASP A 71 -16.21 -7.70 -4.13
C ASP A 71 -16.07 -6.19 -3.88
N THR A 72 -16.45 -5.42 -4.89
CA THR A 72 -16.33 -3.96 -4.88
C THR A 72 -17.62 -3.23 -4.49
N LYS A 73 -18.75 -3.95 -4.29
CA LYS A 73 -20.08 -3.34 -4.13
C LYS A 73 -20.14 -2.36 -2.96
N ASN A 74 -19.63 -2.77 -1.79
CA ASN A 74 -19.65 -1.94 -0.60
C ASN A 74 -18.75 -0.70 -0.77
N GLN A 75 -17.53 -0.89 -1.28
CA GLN A 75 -16.60 0.19 -1.49
C GLN A 75 -17.05 1.18 -2.57
N ASN A 76 -17.72 0.70 -3.63
CA ASN A 76 -18.34 1.57 -4.63
C ASN A 76 -19.45 2.46 -4.01
N ALA A 77 -20.25 1.92 -3.08
CA ALA A 77 -21.26 2.72 -2.39
C ALA A 77 -20.62 3.79 -1.47
N ILE A 78 -19.54 3.45 -0.78
CA ILE A 78 -18.78 4.39 0.05
C ILE A 78 -18.16 5.49 -0.81
N LEU A 79 -17.55 5.14 -1.94
CA LEU A 79 -16.98 6.11 -2.88
C LEU A 79 -18.06 7.04 -3.44
N ALA A 80 -19.20 6.50 -3.84
CA ALA A 80 -20.34 7.30 -4.32
C ALA A 80 -20.82 8.30 -3.25
N HIS A 81 -20.85 7.91 -1.99
CA HIS A 81 -21.16 8.80 -0.87
C HIS A 81 -20.11 9.92 -0.71
N ALA A 82 -18.82 9.61 -0.80
CA ALA A 82 -17.75 10.60 -0.75
C ALA A 82 -17.86 11.60 -1.90
N ILE A 83 -18.10 11.15 -3.12
CA ILE A 83 -18.33 12.01 -4.30
C ILE A 83 -19.52 12.95 -4.09
N ALA A 84 -20.61 12.45 -3.51
CA ALA A 84 -21.79 13.27 -3.23
C ALA A 84 -21.49 14.35 -2.18
N ASN A 85 -20.67 14.07 -1.18
CA ASN A 85 -20.23 15.05 -0.18
C ASN A 85 -19.32 16.13 -0.80
N ALA A 86 -18.38 15.76 -1.65
CA ALA A 86 -17.54 16.71 -2.40
C ALA A 86 -18.40 17.63 -3.29
N ALA A 87 -19.37 17.06 -4.02
CA ALA A 87 -20.29 17.84 -4.84
C ALA A 87 -21.14 18.82 -4.01
N LYS A 88 -21.54 18.45 -2.78
CA LYS A 88 -22.24 19.33 -1.84
C LYS A 88 -21.33 20.49 -1.38
N ALA A 89 -20.08 20.20 -1.03
CA ALA A 89 -19.11 21.23 -0.64
C ALA A 89 -18.82 22.20 -1.80
N GLN A 90 -18.66 21.68 -3.01
CA GLN A 90 -18.48 22.48 -4.22
C GLN A 90 -19.69 23.40 -4.49
N ALA A 91 -20.92 22.90 -4.37
CA ALA A 91 -22.12 23.71 -4.53
C ALA A 91 -22.21 24.81 -3.45
N TYR A 92 -21.77 24.54 -2.23
CA TYR A 92 -21.71 25.53 -1.17
C TYR A 92 -20.69 26.63 -1.48
N LEU A 93 -19.49 26.29 -1.90
CA LEU A 93 -18.46 27.23 -2.33
C LEU A 93 -18.97 28.10 -3.50
N LEU A 94 -19.59 27.45 -4.50
CA LEU A 94 -20.16 28.17 -5.65
C LEU A 94 -21.25 29.18 -5.22
N ARG A 95 -22.07 28.83 -4.24
CA ARG A 95 -23.08 29.75 -3.69
C ARG A 95 -22.41 30.98 -3.05
N LEU A 96 -21.35 30.79 -2.27
CA LEU A 96 -20.62 31.90 -1.64
C LEU A 96 -19.93 32.80 -2.68
N THR A 97 -19.32 32.21 -3.69
CA THR A 97 -18.60 32.96 -4.74
C THR A 97 -19.53 33.67 -5.69
N ASN A 98 -20.70 33.13 -5.98
CA ASN A 98 -21.71 33.80 -6.82
C ASN A 98 -22.38 34.98 -6.10
N GLY A 99 -22.33 35.03 -4.76
CA GLY A 99 -22.93 36.08 -3.95
C GLY A 99 -24.45 35.98 -3.87
N GLU A 100 -25.07 37.14 -3.47
CA GLU A 100 -26.51 37.24 -3.32
C GLU A 100 -27.23 37.30 -4.68
N ARG A 101 -28.51 36.95 -4.70
CA ARG A 101 -29.31 36.93 -5.92
C ARG A 101 -29.47 38.33 -6.49
N PRO A 102 -29.42 38.52 -7.82
CA PRO A 102 -29.63 39.83 -8.44
C PRO A 102 -30.94 40.52 -8.04
N GLU A 103 -31.99 39.71 -7.78
CA GLU A 103 -33.29 40.24 -7.35
C GLU A 103 -33.26 40.88 -5.92
N ASP A 104 -32.47 40.25 -5.02
CA ASP A 104 -32.29 40.74 -3.65
C ASP A 104 -31.49 42.05 -3.65
N ILE A 105 -30.43 42.11 -4.46
CA ILE A 105 -29.64 43.34 -4.67
C ILE A 105 -30.52 44.46 -5.28
N ALA A 106 -31.33 44.13 -6.28
CA ALA A 106 -32.24 45.09 -6.91
C ALA A 106 -33.29 45.64 -5.90
N SER A 107 -33.84 44.74 -5.07
CA SER A 107 -34.78 45.11 -4.02
C SER A 107 -34.15 46.06 -2.97
N ALA A 108 -32.95 45.76 -2.52
CA ALA A 108 -32.22 46.63 -1.59
C ALA A 108 -31.91 47.99 -2.21
N LYS A 109 -31.51 48.04 -3.48
CA LYS A 109 -31.28 49.27 -4.24
C LYS A 109 -32.58 50.14 -4.30
N ALA A 110 -33.71 49.53 -4.57
CA ALA A 110 -35.00 50.25 -4.59
C ALA A 110 -35.35 50.89 -3.23
N LYS A 111 -35.01 50.19 -2.11
CA LYS A 111 -35.16 50.76 -0.74
C LYS A 111 -34.24 51.96 -0.54
N VAL A 112 -32.99 51.93 -1.04
CA VAL A 112 -32.09 53.08 -1.00
C VAL A 112 -32.69 54.27 -1.77
N ASP A 113 -33.19 54.02 -2.98
CA ASP A 113 -33.78 55.06 -3.82
C ASP A 113 -35.04 55.67 -3.16
N GLN A 114 -35.88 54.87 -2.53
CA GLN A 114 -37.04 55.33 -1.75
C GLN A 114 -36.63 56.19 -0.54
N ALA A 115 -35.68 55.75 0.28
CA ALA A 115 -35.18 56.49 1.45
C ALA A 115 -34.51 57.81 1.04
N LYS A 116 -33.80 57.82 -0.09
CA LYS A 116 -33.21 59.04 -0.66
C LYS A 116 -34.27 60.07 -1.07
N ALA A 117 -35.33 59.62 -1.73
CA ALA A 117 -36.43 60.49 -2.11
C ALA A 117 -37.11 61.10 -0.86
N GLN A 118 -37.34 60.33 0.19
CA GLN A 118 -37.87 60.76 1.47
C GLN A 118 -36.97 61.79 2.15
N LEU A 119 -35.66 61.61 2.15
CA LEU A 119 -34.70 62.58 2.71
C LEU A 119 -34.73 63.87 1.92
N ILE A 120 -34.80 63.84 0.60
CA ILE A 120 -34.91 65.07 -0.24
C ILE A 120 -36.15 65.84 0.10
N ASP A 121 -37.29 65.21 0.32
CA ASP A 121 -38.53 65.87 0.70
C ASP A 121 -38.45 66.51 2.09
N THR A 122 -37.96 65.75 3.09
CA THR A 122 -37.82 66.27 4.46
C THR A 122 -36.77 67.38 4.54
N GLU A 123 -35.68 67.35 3.77
CA GLU A 123 -34.70 68.45 3.68
C GLU A 123 -35.34 69.75 3.10
N LYS A 124 -36.12 69.60 2.04
CA LYS A 124 -36.80 70.74 1.41
C LYS A 124 -37.78 71.38 2.46
N ASN A 125 -38.50 70.51 3.16
CA ASN A 125 -39.42 71.01 4.24
C ASN A 125 -38.67 71.72 5.38
N TYR A 126 -37.57 71.10 5.88
CA TYR A 126 -36.74 71.75 6.93
C TYR A 126 -36.17 73.04 6.43
N ARG A 127 -35.59 73.16 5.25
CA ARG A 127 -35.10 74.46 4.68
C ARG A 127 -36.18 75.48 4.60
N ARG A 128 -37.40 75.11 4.21
CA ARG A 128 -38.59 76.04 4.18
C ARG A 128 -38.94 76.53 5.58
N MET A 129 -38.97 75.60 6.59
CA MET A 129 -39.26 75.98 7.96
C MET A 129 -38.19 76.94 8.55
N VAL A 130 -36.91 76.73 8.25
CA VAL A 130 -35.84 77.66 8.64
C VAL A 130 -36.08 79.05 8.11
N GLU A 131 -36.47 79.23 6.83
CA GLU A 131 -36.75 80.54 6.25
C GLU A 131 -38.02 81.16 6.81
N LEU A 132 -39.05 80.40 7.10
CA LEU A 132 -40.29 80.93 7.69
C LEU A 132 -40.04 81.38 9.13
N VAL A 133 -39.21 80.66 9.95
CA VAL A 133 -38.85 81.14 11.31
C VAL A 133 -38.06 82.44 11.25
N LYS A 134 -37.11 82.59 10.33
CA LYS A 134 -36.38 83.86 10.14
C LYS A 134 -37.29 85.02 9.84
N LYS A 135 -38.37 84.78 9.07
CA LYS A 135 -39.42 85.77 8.79
C LYS A 135 -40.47 85.89 9.85
N LYS A 136 -40.37 85.23 11.02
CA LYS A 136 -41.37 85.19 12.11
C LYS A 136 -42.75 84.69 11.67
N LEU A 137 -42.84 83.86 10.62
CA LEU A 137 -44.09 83.32 10.08
C LEU A 137 -44.47 81.95 10.59
N THR A 138 -43.61 81.32 11.42
CA THR A 138 -43.86 80.03 12.06
C THR A 138 -43.11 79.92 13.40
N SER A 139 -43.45 78.93 14.25
CA SER A 139 -42.82 78.69 15.55
C SER A 139 -41.48 77.99 15.46
N GLN A 140 -40.61 78.14 16.46
CA GLN A 140 -39.38 77.40 16.60
C GLN A 140 -39.66 75.86 16.70
N SER A 141 -40.73 75.46 17.39
CA SER A 141 -41.17 74.05 17.53
C SER A 141 -41.43 73.39 16.18
N ASN A 142 -42.05 74.13 15.21
CA ASN A 142 -42.26 73.57 13.85
C ASN A 142 -40.94 73.33 13.10
N LYS A 143 -39.93 74.21 13.28
CA LYS A 143 -38.59 74.01 12.73
C LYS A 143 -37.92 72.78 13.35
N ASP A 144 -38.03 72.64 14.68
CA ASP A 144 -37.41 71.56 15.43
C ASP A 144 -38.06 70.19 15.06
N THR A 145 -39.36 70.15 14.84
CA THR A 145 -40.09 69.00 14.30
C THR A 145 -39.63 68.65 12.89
N ALA A 146 -39.46 69.65 12.02
CA ALA A 146 -38.98 69.44 10.65
C ALA A 146 -37.48 68.93 10.63
N LEU A 147 -36.65 69.41 11.58
CA LEU A 147 -35.31 68.98 11.82
C LEU A 147 -35.29 67.48 12.23
N ALA A 148 -36.09 67.12 13.22
CA ALA A 148 -36.20 65.71 13.65
C ALA A 148 -36.63 64.74 12.52
N SER A 149 -37.62 65.20 11.71
CA SER A 149 -38.08 64.40 10.54
C SER A 149 -36.96 64.18 9.48
N ARG A 150 -36.19 65.28 9.21
CA ARG A 150 -35.05 65.19 8.31
C ARG A 150 -33.97 64.23 8.83
N ASP A 151 -33.65 64.32 10.12
CA ASP A 151 -32.62 63.52 10.76
C ASP A 151 -33.02 62.03 10.80
N SER A 152 -34.31 61.78 11.05
CA SER A 152 -34.88 60.40 10.92
C SER A 152 -34.78 59.86 9.51
N ALA A 153 -35.16 60.67 8.50
CA ALA A 153 -35.03 60.23 7.09
C ALA A 153 -33.58 59.97 6.67
N ARG A 154 -32.64 60.77 7.19
CA ARG A 154 -31.20 60.58 6.99
C ARG A 154 -30.71 59.23 7.59
N ALA A 155 -31.13 58.92 8.82
CA ALA A 155 -30.81 57.66 9.47
C ALA A 155 -31.37 56.46 8.69
N THR A 156 -32.60 56.60 8.17
CA THR A 156 -33.22 55.54 7.32
C THR A 156 -32.43 55.32 6.01
N LEU A 157 -31.99 56.41 5.36
CA LEU A 157 -31.14 56.27 4.17
C LEU A 157 -29.80 55.60 4.48
N ASN A 158 -29.16 55.97 5.58
CA ASN A 158 -27.90 55.32 5.99
C ASN A 158 -28.10 53.81 6.23
N SER A 159 -29.16 53.41 6.95
CA SER A 159 -29.49 52.01 7.18
C SER A 159 -29.74 51.25 5.86
N ALA A 160 -30.45 51.85 4.91
CA ALA A 160 -30.69 51.25 3.60
C ALA A 160 -29.40 51.09 2.77
N ASN A 161 -28.50 52.11 2.86
CA ASN A 161 -27.18 52.01 2.19
C ASN A 161 -26.32 50.91 2.79
N GLU A 162 -26.28 50.74 4.10
CA GLU A 162 -25.51 49.66 4.74
C GLU A 162 -26.04 48.29 4.35
N GLU A 163 -27.35 48.07 4.28
CA GLU A 163 -27.94 46.82 3.83
C GLU A 163 -27.62 46.53 2.34
N PHE A 164 -27.72 47.55 1.49
CA PHE A 164 -27.33 47.42 0.08
C PHE A 164 -25.82 47.09 -0.09
N SER A 165 -24.97 47.80 0.69
CA SER A 165 -23.53 47.54 0.68
C SER A 165 -23.19 46.13 1.13
N LYS A 166 -23.85 45.64 2.19
CA LYS A 166 -23.66 44.25 2.69
C LYS A 166 -23.99 43.22 1.62
N LEU A 167 -25.12 43.36 0.91
CA LEU A 167 -25.54 42.43 -0.14
C LEU A 167 -24.62 42.47 -1.36
N THR A 168 -24.12 43.65 -1.72
CA THR A 168 -23.21 43.82 -2.84
C THR A 168 -21.77 43.40 -2.53
N ALA A 169 -21.33 43.47 -1.29
CA ALA A 169 -20.02 43.00 -0.86
C ALA A 169 -19.90 41.47 -0.92
N GLY A 170 -21.04 40.75 -0.79
CA GLY A 170 -21.07 39.29 -0.83
C GLY A 170 -20.50 38.62 0.43
N ALA A 171 -20.08 37.38 0.29
CA ALA A 171 -19.45 36.60 1.37
C ALA A 171 -18.07 37.16 1.71
N ARG A 172 -17.66 37.01 2.97
CA ARG A 172 -16.33 37.41 3.42
C ARG A 172 -15.25 36.51 2.76
N PRO A 173 -14.04 37.04 2.48
CA PRO A 173 -12.95 36.22 1.98
C PRO A 173 -12.65 34.98 2.84
N GLU A 174 -12.73 35.13 4.17
CA GLU A 174 -12.49 34.05 5.13
C GLU A 174 -13.53 32.93 5.01
N ASP A 175 -14.81 33.28 4.75
CA ASP A 175 -15.87 32.28 4.55
C ASP A 175 -15.66 31.51 3.25
N ILE A 176 -15.18 32.17 2.20
CA ILE A 176 -14.82 31.55 0.93
C ILE A 176 -13.60 30.63 1.09
N ASP A 177 -12.57 31.09 1.81
CA ASP A 177 -11.37 30.29 2.06
C ASP A 177 -11.68 29.06 2.93
N GLN A 178 -12.57 29.20 3.92
CA GLN A 178 -13.06 28.05 4.68
C GLN A 178 -13.82 27.06 3.81
N ALA A 179 -14.69 27.53 2.91
CA ALA A 179 -15.44 26.67 2.01
C ALA A 179 -14.54 25.95 0.99
N LYS A 180 -13.45 26.60 0.55
CA LYS A 180 -12.41 25.95 -0.29
C LYS A 180 -11.70 24.84 0.47
N ALA A 181 -11.25 25.13 1.70
CA ALA A 181 -10.58 24.13 2.52
C ALA A 181 -11.47 22.92 2.81
N GLU A 182 -12.78 23.14 2.99
CA GLU A 182 -13.76 22.06 3.16
C GLU A 182 -13.90 21.23 1.87
N LEU A 183 -13.94 21.87 0.69
CA LEU A 183 -13.97 21.16 -0.59
C LEU A 183 -12.69 20.34 -0.77
N ASP A 184 -11.53 20.91 -0.54
CA ASP A 184 -10.25 20.21 -0.64
C ASP A 184 -10.20 18.98 0.27
N ALA A 185 -10.74 19.07 1.48
CA ALA A 185 -10.86 17.93 2.40
C ALA A 185 -11.79 16.83 1.88
N MET A 186 -12.93 17.20 1.27
CA MET A 186 -13.86 16.24 0.69
C MET A 186 -13.28 15.57 -0.58
N ASP A 187 -12.53 16.32 -1.39
CA ASP A 187 -11.84 15.76 -2.56
C ASP A 187 -10.74 14.78 -2.15
N ALA A 188 -9.99 15.08 -1.08
CA ALA A 188 -9.02 14.14 -0.52
C ALA A 188 -9.69 12.83 -0.03
N GLU A 189 -10.89 12.92 0.54
CA GLU A 189 -11.66 11.73 0.93
C GLU A 189 -12.09 10.92 -0.28
N VAL A 190 -12.49 11.54 -1.40
CA VAL A 190 -12.79 10.84 -2.65
C VAL A 190 -11.56 10.05 -3.13
N VAL A 191 -10.38 10.68 -3.14
CA VAL A 191 -9.12 10.02 -3.54
C VAL A 191 -8.83 8.83 -2.63
N LEU A 192 -8.98 8.98 -1.31
CA LEU A 192 -8.78 7.89 -0.35
C LEU A 192 -9.73 6.70 -0.63
N GLN A 193 -11.01 6.97 -0.87
CA GLN A 193 -11.97 5.91 -1.15
C GLN A 193 -11.76 5.25 -2.51
N GLN A 194 -11.26 6.00 -3.50
CA GLN A 194 -10.84 5.43 -4.79
C GLN A 194 -9.65 4.48 -4.62
N GLN A 195 -8.61 4.86 -3.87
CA GLN A 195 -7.47 3.99 -3.58
C GLN A 195 -7.90 2.68 -2.92
N LYS A 196 -8.80 2.75 -1.93
CA LYS A 196 -9.36 1.54 -1.30
C LYS A 196 -10.15 0.67 -2.29
N LEU A 197 -10.80 1.26 -3.27
CA LEU A 197 -11.47 0.53 -4.34
C LEU A 197 -10.47 -0.18 -5.26
N ASP A 198 -9.39 0.50 -5.64
CA ASP A 198 -8.34 -0.03 -6.49
C ASP A 198 -7.61 -1.21 -5.81
N GLU A 199 -7.41 -1.14 -4.49
CA GLU A 199 -6.81 -2.21 -3.69
C GLU A 199 -7.64 -3.50 -3.65
N LEU A 200 -8.93 -3.47 -3.99
CA LEU A 200 -9.75 -4.67 -4.10
C LEU A 200 -9.46 -5.48 -5.38
N THR A 201 -8.66 -4.93 -6.29
CA THR A 201 -8.12 -5.64 -7.45
C THR A 201 -6.64 -5.87 -7.23
N ILE A 202 -6.28 -7.07 -6.81
CA ILE A 202 -4.90 -7.45 -6.52
C ILE A 202 -4.20 -7.78 -7.85
N VAL A 203 -3.17 -7.02 -8.18
CA VAL A 203 -2.40 -7.16 -9.41
C VAL A 203 -0.97 -7.60 -9.13
N ALA A 204 -0.37 -8.30 -10.08
CA ALA A 204 1.03 -8.71 -10.00
C ALA A 204 1.96 -7.47 -10.02
N THR A 205 2.88 -7.39 -9.06
CA THR A 205 3.86 -6.31 -8.96
C THR A 205 5.19 -6.65 -9.62
N ARG A 206 5.35 -7.90 -10.07
CA ARG A 206 6.53 -8.38 -10.80
C ARG A 206 6.17 -9.55 -11.69
N ASP A 207 7.01 -9.80 -12.70
CA ASP A 207 6.92 -10.98 -13.56
C ASP A 207 7.29 -12.24 -12.80
N GLY A 208 6.61 -13.35 -13.09
CA GLY A 208 6.87 -14.64 -12.45
C GLY A 208 5.85 -15.71 -12.82
N ILE A 209 5.76 -16.72 -11.97
CA ILE A 209 4.78 -17.80 -12.08
C ILE A 209 3.86 -17.70 -10.85
N LEU A 210 2.56 -17.75 -11.06
CA LEU A 210 1.58 -17.79 -9.98
C LEU A 210 1.69 -19.15 -9.28
N ASP A 211 2.25 -19.16 -8.06
CA ASP A 211 2.58 -20.37 -7.32
C ASP A 211 1.38 -20.94 -6.56
N ASN A 212 0.63 -20.06 -5.88
CA ASN A 212 -0.46 -20.51 -5.03
C ASN A 212 -1.55 -19.44 -4.90
N LEU A 213 -2.80 -19.91 -4.88
CA LEU A 213 -4.04 -19.16 -4.58
C LEU A 213 -4.73 -19.83 -3.37
N PRO A 214 -4.44 -19.42 -2.12
CA PRO A 214 -4.91 -20.12 -0.91
C PRO A 214 -6.43 -20.16 -0.74
N TYR A 215 -7.17 -19.29 -1.45
CA TYR A 215 -8.63 -19.17 -1.34
C TYR A 215 -9.31 -19.46 -2.67
N ASN A 216 -10.53 -20.00 -2.61
CA ASN A 216 -11.35 -20.32 -3.78
C ASN A 216 -12.30 -19.18 -4.14
N LEU A 217 -12.82 -19.23 -5.36
CA LEU A 217 -13.88 -18.34 -5.82
C LEU A 217 -15.12 -18.43 -4.90
N GLY A 218 -15.59 -17.29 -4.42
CA GLY A 218 -16.74 -17.20 -3.51
C GLY A 218 -16.35 -17.24 -2.02
N GLU A 219 -15.12 -17.53 -1.66
CA GLU A 219 -14.66 -17.47 -0.27
C GLU A 219 -14.45 -16.03 0.19
N ARG A 220 -14.61 -15.82 1.48
CA ARG A 220 -14.34 -14.53 2.13
C ARG A 220 -12.93 -14.53 2.72
N VAL A 221 -12.17 -13.51 2.37
CA VAL A 221 -10.78 -13.34 2.82
C VAL A 221 -10.72 -12.39 4.01
N PRO A 222 -9.99 -12.70 5.08
CA PRO A 222 -9.74 -11.76 6.16
C PRO A 222 -8.74 -10.66 5.73
N VAL A 223 -8.78 -9.51 6.42
CA VAL A 223 -7.73 -8.47 6.26
C VAL A 223 -6.37 -9.08 6.57
N ASN A 224 -5.36 -8.77 5.78
CA ASN A 224 -4.00 -9.33 5.80
C ASN A 224 -3.92 -10.84 5.48
N GLY A 225 -5.01 -11.46 5.03
CA GLY A 225 -4.97 -12.83 4.48
C GLY A 225 -4.17 -12.88 3.18
N PHE A 226 -3.26 -13.86 3.05
CA PHE A 226 -2.51 -14.06 1.81
C PHE A 226 -3.43 -14.62 0.73
N VAL A 227 -3.56 -13.92 -0.38
CA VAL A 227 -4.50 -14.25 -1.47
C VAL A 227 -3.82 -14.77 -2.73
N ALA A 228 -2.54 -14.47 -2.92
CA ALA A 228 -1.77 -14.98 -4.02
C ALA A 228 -0.27 -15.01 -3.66
N VAL A 229 0.46 -15.94 -4.25
CA VAL A 229 1.92 -16.04 -4.16
C VAL A 229 2.48 -16.16 -5.56
N ILE A 230 3.42 -15.29 -5.91
CA ILE A 230 4.17 -15.35 -7.16
C ILE A 230 5.60 -15.79 -6.87
N GLN A 231 6.10 -16.80 -7.59
CA GLN A 231 7.53 -17.08 -7.68
C GLN A 231 8.13 -16.19 -8.77
N ALA A 232 9.19 -15.46 -8.41
CA ALA A 232 9.90 -14.65 -9.39
C ALA A 232 10.44 -15.50 -10.54
N ASN A 233 10.34 -15.00 -11.76
CA ASN A 233 10.93 -15.65 -12.94
C ASN A 233 12.45 -15.39 -12.97
N ARG A 234 13.16 -15.91 -11.95
CA ARG A 234 14.62 -15.84 -11.80
C ARG A 234 15.18 -17.24 -11.68
N ILE A 235 16.47 -17.36 -11.95
CA ILE A 235 17.24 -18.57 -11.71
C ILE A 235 17.06 -18.97 -10.24
N PRO A 236 16.74 -20.25 -9.94
CA PRO A 236 16.65 -20.71 -8.56
C PRO A 236 18.03 -20.64 -7.89
N TYR A 237 18.03 -20.47 -6.57
CA TYR A 237 19.23 -20.60 -5.75
C TYR A 237 19.10 -21.80 -4.82
N ALA A 238 20.25 -22.39 -4.45
CA ALA A 238 20.28 -23.46 -3.46
C ALA A 238 20.30 -22.84 -2.06
N ARG A 239 19.29 -23.15 -1.26
CA ARG A 239 19.22 -22.78 0.15
C ARG A 239 19.64 -23.98 0.98
N VAL A 240 20.81 -23.89 1.58
CA VAL A 240 21.48 -25.03 2.21
C VAL A 240 21.89 -24.75 3.64
N TYR A 241 22.05 -25.81 4.42
CA TYR A 241 22.50 -25.76 5.80
C TYR A 241 23.96 -26.16 5.88
N VAL A 242 24.83 -25.21 6.15
CA VAL A 242 26.28 -25.39 6.21
C VAL A 242 26.70 -25.74 7.64
N PRO A 243 27.41 -26.85 7.86
CA PRO A 243 27.91 -27.20 9.21
C PRO A 243 28.87 -26.13 9.76
N ALA A 244 28.87 -25.95 11.09
CA ALA A 244 29.65 -24.92 11.76
C ALA A 244 31.15 -25.01 11.45
N SER A 245 31.67 -26.22 11.26
CA SER A 245 33.08 -26.49 10.90
C SER A 245 33.52 -25.86 9.56
N TYR A 246 32.57 -25.64 8.63
CA TYR A 246 32.82 -25.04 7.30
C TYR A 246 32.42 -23.57 7.22
N ARG A 247 31.81 -23.02 8.26
CA ARG A 247 31.27 -21.64 8.26
C ARG A 247 32.30 -20.57 7.92
N VAL A 248 33.53 -20.75 8.41
CA VAL A 248 34.62 -19.76 8.20
C VAL A 248 35.03 -19.71 6.72
N GLY A 249 35.10 -20.87 6.05
CA GLY A 249 35.44 -20.96 4.62
C GLY A 249 34.27 -20.69 3.67
N PHE A 250 33.02 -20.64 4.19
CA PHE A 250 31.82 -20.41 3.38
C PHE A 250 31.42 -18.93 3.40
N ILE A 251 32.08 -18.15 2.53
CA ILE A 251 31.96 -16.70 2.47
C ILE A 251 31.28 -16.23 1.19
N PRO A 252 30.54 -15.10 1.21
CA PRO A 252 29.93 -14.52 0.01
C PRO A 252 30.97 -14.28 -1.10
N GLY A 253 30.59 -14.65 -2.34
CA GLY A 253 31.44 -14.59 -3.54
C GLY A 253 32.29 -15.82 -3.79
N LYS A 254 32.49 -16.72 -2.83
CA LYS A 254 33.16 -18.01 -3.06
C LYS A 254 32.28 -18.95 -3.87
N THR A 255 32.90 -19.77 -4.72
CA THR A 255 32.18 -20.72 -5.57
C THR A 255 32.35 -22.15 -5.09
N PHE A 256 31.25 -22.90 -5.14
CA PHE A 256 31.19 -24.30 -4.77
C PHE A 256 30.53 -25.14 -5.85
N SER A 257 30.74 -26.45 -5.84
CA SER A 257 30.02 -27.39 -6.68
C SER A 257 28.68 -27.71 -6.04
N VAL A 258 27.61 -27.56 -6.81
CA VAL A 258 26.22 -27.80 -6.37
C VAL A 258 25.62 -28.92 -7.18
N THR A 259 25.28 -30.02 -6.53
CA THR A 259 24.54 -31.14 -7.13
C THR A 259 23.05 -30.94 -6.85
N VAL A 260 22.23 -31.28 -7.83
CA VAL A 260 20.76 -31.19 -7.74
C VAL A 260 20.20 -32.55 -8.12
N ASP A 261 19.28 -33.06 -7.30
CA ASP A 261 18.67 -34.37 -7.54
C ASP A 261 17.98 -34.40 -8.91
N GLY A 262 18.23 -35.47 -9.64
CA GLY A 262 17.72 -35.66 -11.01
C GLY A 262 18.57 -35.00 -12.12
N VAL A 263 19.67 -34.31 -11.77
CA VAL A 263 20.61 -33.74 -12.75
C VAL A 263 21.98 -34.40 -12.63
N SER A 264 22.49 -34.93 -13.74
CA SER A 264 23.73 -35.71 -13.73
C SER A 264 25.00 -34.86 -13.58
N SER A 265 24.96 -33.59 -13.94
CA SER A 265 26.13 -32.71 -13.91
C SER A 265 25.99 -31.66 -12.81
N PRO A 266 27.01 -31.45 -11.98
CA PRO A 266 26.98 -30.43 -10.94
C PRO A 266 27.03 -29.03 -11.57
N PHE A 267 26.42 -28.08 -10.89
CA PHE A 267 26.48 -26.67 -11.22
C PHE A 267 27.56 -25.94 -10.41
N LYS A 268 28.17 -24.93 -10.99
CA LYS A 268 29.06 -24.01 -10.26
C LYS A 268 28.23 -22.91 -9.61
N GLY A 269 27.98 -23.06 -8.31
CA GLY A 269 27.21 -22.09 -7.54
C GLY A 269 28.11 -21.06 -6.86
N THR A 270 27.63 -19.84 -6.70
CA THR A 270 28.30 -18.73 -6.00
C THR A 270 27.54 -18.38 -4.73
N VAL A 271 28.23 -18.34 -3.59
CA VAL A 271 27.61 -17.97 -2.32
C VAL A 271 27.11 -16.53 -2.38
N ARG A 272 25.80 -16.36 -2.21
CA ARG A 272 25.13 -15.05 -2.15
C ARG A 272 25.16 -14.51 -0.74
N TRP A 273 24.79 -15.33 0.22
CA TRP A 273 24.60 -14.94 1.61
C TRP A 273 24.76 -16.14 2.55
N VAL A 274 25.19 -15.83 3.79
CA VAL A 274 25.29 -16.81 4.88
C VAL A 274 24.81 -16.15 6.16
N SER A 275 23.97 -16.86 6.91
CA SER A 275 23.49 -16.39 8.21
C SER A 275 24.64 -16.13 9.19
N SER A 276 24.51 -15.08 9.97
CA SER A 276 25.38 -14.81 11.14
C SER A 276 24.97 -15.61 12.37
N GLU A 277 23.71 -16.06 12.43
CA GLU A 277 23.17 -16.81 13.54
C GLU A 277 23.06 -18.30 13.17
N PRO A 278 23.48 -19.20 14.07
CA PRO A 278 23.29 -20.63 13.85
C PRO A 278 21.81 -20.99 13.98
N SER A 279 21.42 -21.98 13.19
CA SER A 279 20.11 -22.59 13.23
C SER A 279 20.25 -24.10 13.48
N PHE A 280 19.25 -24.71 14.05
CA PHE A 280 19.18 -26.18 14.13
C PHE A 280 18.66 -26.70 12.79
N THR A 281 19.17 -27.85 12.36
CA THR A 281 18.67 -28.53 11.16
C THR A 281 17.16 -28.74 11.25
N PRO A 282 16.42 -28.48 10.16
CA PRO A 282 15.04 -28.92 10.06
C PRO A 282 14.96 -30.45 10.23
N TYR A 283 13.81 -30.94 10.67
CA TYR A 283 13.48 -32.32 11.06
C TYR A 283 13.86 -33.44 10.08
N TYR A 284 14.46 -33.14 8.95
CA TYR A 284 14.82 -34.09 7.90
C TYR A 284 16.26 -34.64 8.00
N ALA A 285 17.01 -34.35 9.04
CA ALA A 285 18.31 -34.97 9.27
C ALA A 285 18.11 -36.44 9.56
N LEU A 286 18.64 -37.27 8.68
CA LEU A 286 18.43 -38.73 8.69
C LEU A 286 19.16 -39.45 9.83
N THR A 287 20.17 -38.83 10.44
CA THR A 287 20.94 -39.39 11.55
C THR A 287 20.83 -38.58 12.82
N GLU A 288 21.02 -39.25 13.96
CA GLU A 288 20.98 -38.60 15.30
C GLU A 288 22.19 -37.68 15.51
N GLU A 289 23.29 -37.97 14.83
CA GLU A 289 24.53 -37.19 14.84
C GLU A 289 24.38 -35.85 14.12
N ASP A 290 23.68 -35.84 12.98
CA ASP A 290 23.43 -34.60 12.20
C ASP A 290 22.49 -33.62 12.91
N ARG A 291 21.65 -34.10 13.83
CA ARG A 291 20.72 -33.28 14.61
C ARG A 291 21.38 -32.48 15.75
N SER A 292 22.58 -32.85 16.15
CA SER A 292 23.28 -32.24 17.29
C SER A 292 24.25 -31.12 16.88
N HIS A 293 24.50 -30.90 15.60
CA HIS A 293 25.44 -29.91 15.12
C HIS A 293 24.78 -28.58 14.77
N LEU A 294 25.45 -27.47 15.14
CA LEU A 294 25.07 -26.15 14.73
C LEU A 294 25.26 -25.99 13.21
N MET A 295 24.22 -25.53 12.52
CA MET A 295 24.23 -25.27 11.09
C MET A 295 24.02 -23.80 10.80
N TYR A 296 24.53 -23.32 9.71
CA TYR A 296 24.30 -21.96 9.21
C TYR A 296 23.56 -22.00 7.91
N LEU A 297 22.45 -21.27 7.85
CA LEU A 297 21.69 -21.14 6.61
C LEU A 297 22.49 -20.32 5.60
N ALA A 298 22.58 -20.81 4.37
CA ALA A 298 23.28 -20.13 3.29
C ALA A 298 22.49 -20.21 1.98
N GLU A 299 22.67 -19.21 1.15
CA GLU A 299 22.09 -19.14 -0.18
C GLU A 299 23.20 -19.11 -1.23
N VAL A 300 23.08 -20.00 -2.22
CA VAL A 300 24.06 -20.18 -3.29
C VAL A 300 23.38 -19.98 -4.63
N ASP A 301 23.76 -18.92 -5.35
CA ASP A 301 23.27 -18.60 -6.69
C ASP A 301 23.74 -19.63 -7.68
N LEU A 302 22.81 -20.11 -8.50
CA LEU A 302 23.09 -21.03 -9.61
C LEU A 302 23.29 -20.27 -10.93
N PRO A 303 23.99 -20.84 -11.90
CA PRO A 303 24.14 -20.25 -13.23
C PRO A 303 22.84 -20.33 -14.04
N GLU A 304 22.77 -19.57 -15.13
CA GLU A 304 21.57 -19.45 -15.97
C GLU A 304 21.14 -20.82 -16.57
N SER A 305 22.07 -21.76 -16.74
CA SER A 305 21.76 -23.14 -17.14
C SER A 305 20.81 -23.87 -16.18
N ALA A 306 20.67 -23.41 -14.94
CA ALA A 306 19.76 -23.95 -13.95
C ALA A 306 18.34 -23.29 -13.96
N ALA A 307 18.06 -22.34 -14.87
CA ALA A 307 16.83 -21.57 -14.90
C ALA A 307 15.56 -22.43 -15.04
N SER A 308 15.64 -23.58 -15.71
CA SER A 308 14.52 -24.50 -15.92
C SER A 308 14.22 -25.43 -14.74
N LEU A 309 15.06 -25.43 -13.70
CA LEU A 309 14.88 -26.33 -12.56
C LEU A 309 13.73 -25.85 -11.67
N PRO A 310 12.83 -26.72 -11.21
CA PRO A 310 11.74 -26.35 -10.32
C PRO A 310 12.25 -26.06 -8.90
N SER A 311 11.51 -25.25 -8.16
CA SER A 311 11.74 -25.06 -6.73
C SER A 311 11.36 -26.31 -5.94
N GLY A 312 11.96 -26.51 -4.75
CA GLY A 312 11.66 -27.62 -3.85
C GLY A 312 12.48 -28.89 -4.16
N VAL A 313 13.28 -28.91 -5.23
CA VAL A 313 14.17 -30.05 -5.53
C VAL A 313 15.34 -30.06 -4.54
N PRO A 314 15.70 -31.22 -3.96
CA PRO A 314 16.89 -31.33 -3.11
C PRO A 314 18.16 -30.90 -3.84
N ALA A 315 18.99 -30.16 -3.14
CA ALA A 315 20.26 -29.67 -3.62
C ALA A 315 21.33 -29.82 -2.54
N GLN A 316 22.55 -30.14 -2.98
CA GLN A 316 23.69 -30.42 -2.10
C GLN A 316 24.86 -29.57 -2.55
N VAL A 317 25.52 -28.93 -1.61
CA VAL A 317 26.77 -28.18 -1.88
C VAL A 317 27.93 -29.00 -1.34
N LEU A 318 28.84 -29.37 -2.22
CA LEU A 318 30.06 -30.10 -1.83
C LEU A 318 30.99 -29.15 -1.05
N LEU A 319 31.34 -29.55 0.16
CA LEU A 319 32.21 -28.82 1.06
C LEU A 319 33.64 -29.39 0.95
N GLU A 320 34.55 -28.58 0.43
CA GLU A 320 35.98 -28.95 0.42
C GLU A 320 36.57 -28.51 1.77
N LYS A 321 37.27 -29.40 2.46
CA LYS A 321 38.17 -29.01 3.55
C LYS A 321 39.32 -28.22 2.92
N ASP A 322 39.49 -26.96 3.24
CA ASP A 322 40.74 -26.27 2.94
C ASP A 322 41.86 -27.07 3.62
N ASN A 323 42.58 -27.88 2.80
CA ASN A 323 43.82 -28.49 3.27
C ASN A 323 44.79 -27.35 3.55
N GLU A 324 44.89 -26.94 4.81
CA GLU A 324 46.10 -26.24 5.29
C GLU A 324 47.27 -27.18 5.19
N ASN A 325 47.91 -27.19 4.01
CA ASN A 325 49.28 -27.65 3.81
C ASN A 325 49.86 -26.80 2.68
N ASP A 326 50.48 -25.68 3.10
CA ASP A 326 51.88 -25.31 2.71
C ASP A 326 52.33 -24.16 3.62
#